data_f2cac275ce908257672cd25cf5d731bd
#
_entry.id   f2cac275ce908257672cd25cf5d731bd
#
_cell.length_a   1.000
_cell.length_b   1.000
_cell.length_c   1.000
_cell.angle_alpha   90.00
_cell.angle_beta   90.00
_cell.angle_gamma   90.00
#
_symmetry.space_group_name_H-M   'P 1'
#
loop_
_entity.id
_entity.type
_entity.pdbx_description
1 polymer ?
#
loop_
_entity_poly.entity_id
_entity_poly.type
_entity_poly.pdbx_seq_one_letter_code
_entity_poly.pdbx_strand_id
1 'polypeptide(L)'
;MLEQIKGRLVVSCQALENEPLHSAFIMARMALAAAEGGASGIRANSVADTEAIKQQVALPVIGLIKRDDPGSEVFITPTLREVEELVAAAPEMIALDATQRPRPGGETLAQLVAGIRARWPALLLMADIASVEEAVIAEQLGFDCVGTTLYGYTAQTKGHTLPESDFALLKAVLAAVAIPVIAEGNVDTPERAARCLALGAHAVVVGGAITRPQQITRRFTDAIRSPAV
;
A
#
# COMPACT_ATOMS: atom_id res chain seq x y z
N MET A 1 3.60 -13.59 -7.54
CA MET A 1 3.56 -12.20 -7.01
C MET A 1 4.68 -11.95 -6.02
N LEU A 2 4.68 -12.48 -4.80
CA LEU A 2 5.67 -12.16 -3.77
C LEU A 2 7.12 -12.38 -4.23
N GLU A 3 7.45 -13.52 -4.83
CA GLU A 3 8.79 -13.77 -5.35
C GLU A 3 9.22 -12.80 -6.47
N GLN A 4 8.28 -12.28 -7.25
CA GLN A 4 8.58 -11.34 -8.34
C GLN A 4 8.99 -9.95 -7.82
N ILE A 5 8.44 -9.53 -6.66
CA ILE A 5 8.74 -8.22 -6.06
C ILE A 5 9.83 -8.28 -5.00
N LYS A 6 10.34 -9.46 -4.64
CA LYS A 6 11.34 -9.64 -3.58
C LYS A 6 12.62 -8.86 -3.86
N GLY A 7 13.02 -8.03 -2.89
CA GLY A 7 14.17 -7.14 -2.99
C GLY A 7 14.01 -6.01 -4.01
N ARG A 8 12.77 -5.67 -4.40
CA ARG A 8 12.49 -4.77 -5.52
C ARG A 8 11.48 -3.67 -5.16
N LEU A 9 11.34 -2.74 -6.11
CA LEU A 9 10.44 -1.60 -6.02
C LEU A 9 9.05 -1.96 -6.59
N VAL A 10 8.02 -1.64 -5.83
CA VAL A 10 6.63 -1.54 -6.27
C VAL A 10 6.27 -0.05 -6.34
N VAL A 11 5.67 0.40 -7.42
CA VAL A 11 5.24 1.79 -7.56
C VAL A 11 3.73 1.90 -7.33
N SER A 12 3.35 2.76 -6.39
CA SER A 12 1.93 3.05 -6.11
C SER A 12 1.42 4.10 -7.09
N CYS A 13 0.63 3.64 -8.08
CA CYS A 13 -0.04 4.47 -9.08
C CYS A 13 -1.47 4.71 -8.65
N GLN A 14 -1.71 5.74 -7.84
CA GLN A 14 -3.01 6.06 -7.28
C GLN A 14 -3.23 7.58 -7.31
N ALA A 15 -4.43 8.00 -7.73
CA ALA A 15 -4.91 9.36 -7.60
C ALA A 15 -6.36 9.34 -7.10
N LEU A 16 -6.65 10.14 -6.07
CA LEU A 16 -8.00 10.31 -5.54
C LEU A 16 -8.82 11.24 -6.45
N GLU A 17 -10.14 11.21 -6.33
CA GLU A 17 -11.06 12.00 -7.15
C GLU A 17 -10.76 13.51 -7.17
N ASN A 18 -10.22 14.04 -6.07
CA ASN A 18 -9.84 15.44 -5.92
C ASN A 18 -8.40 15.74 -6.37
N GLU A 19 -7.65 14.74 -6.85
CA GLU A 19 -6.27 14.93 -7.33
C GLU A 19 -6.22 15.18 -8.85
N PRO A 20 -5.29 16.03 -9.34
CA PRO A 20 -5.26 16.46 -10.75
C PRO A 20 -5.01 15.34 -11.76
N LEU A 21 -4.45 14.21 -11.33
CA LEU A 21 -4.17 13.05 -12.19
C LEU A 21 -5.20 11.92 -12.05
N HIS A 22 -6.36 12.18 -11.43
CA HIS A 22 -7.42 11.19 -11.29
C HIS A 22 -7.98 10.76 -12.66
N SER A 23 -7.51 9.62 -13.14
CA SER A 23 -7.95 9.00 -14.38
C SER A 23 -7.29 7.63 -14.54
N ALA A 24 -8.07 6.60 -14.86
CA ALA A 24 -7.55 5.26 -15.12
C ALA A 24 -6.55 5.25 -16.29
N PHE A 25 -6.79 6.05 -17.34
CA PHE A 25 -5.84 6.24 -18.42
C PHE A 25 -4.50 6.82 -17.93
N ILE A 26 -4.53 7.85 -17.07
CA ILE A 26 -3.30 8.46 -16.54
C ILE A 26 -2.57 7.47 -15.62
N MET A 27 -3.28 6.76 -14.75
CA MET A 27 -2.66 5.76 -13.87
C MET A 27 -2.02 4.63 -14.67
N ALA A 28 -2.63 4.19 -15.75
CA ALA A 28 -2.05 3.20 -16.65
C ALA A 28 -0.77 3.70 -17.34
N ARG A 29 -0.72 4.98 -17.76
CA ARG A 29 0.50 5.60 -18.31
C ARG A 29 1.60 5.77 -17.26
N MET A 30 1.24 6.11 -16.02
CA MET A 30 2.18 6.16 -14.90
C MET A 30 2.76 4.77 -14.59
N ALA A 31 1.93 3.72 -14.63
CA ALA A 31 2.37 2.34 -14.45
C ALA A 31 3.35 1.89 -15.55
N LEU A 32 3.08 2.27 -16.81
CA LEU A 32 3.99 2.00 -17.92
C LEU A 32 5.33 2.69 -17.72
N ALA A 33 5.33 3.98 -17.38
CA ALA A 33 6.56 4.72 -17.10
C ALA A 33 7.34 4.13 -15.91
N ALA A 34 6.62 3.68 -14.85
CA ALA A 34 7.24 2.99 -13.73
C ALA A 34 7.87 1.65 -14.14
N ALA A 35 7.22 0.88 -15.02
CA ALA A 35 7.75 -0.37 -15.57
C ALA A 35 9.01 -0.13 -16.41
N GLU A 36 9.02 0.88 -17.27
CA GLU A 36 10.19 1.30 -18.04
C GLU A 36 11.34 1.76 -17.11
N GLY A 37 11.01 2.36 -15.97
CA GLY A 37 11.95 2.72 -14.91
C GLY A 37 12.45 1.56 -14.05
N GLY A 38 11.97 0.33 -14.29
CA GLY A 38 12.42 -0.88 -13.58
C GLY A 38 11.60 -1.28 -12.36
N ALA A 39 10.40 -0.74 -12.18
CA ALA A 39 9.46 -1.24 -11.18
C ALA A 39 9.14 -2.73 -11.43
N SER A 40 8.92 -3.48 -10.37
CA SER A 40 8.65 -4.92 -10.43
C SER A 40 7.23 -5.28 -10.01
N GLY A 41 6.43 -4.30 -9.63
CA GLY A 41 5.01 -4.41 -9.31
C GLY A 41 4.36 -3.04 -9.24
N ILE A 42 3.06 -3.02 -9.31
CA ILE A 42 2.24 -1.80 -9.21
C ILE A 42 1.23 -1.98 -8.08
N ARG A 43 0.97 -0.90 -7.34
CA ARG A 43 -0.14 -0.82 -6.39
C ARG A 43 -1.16 0.17 -6.94
N ALA A 44 -2.42 -0.26 -7.07
CA ALA A 44 -3.48 0.46 -7.76
C ALA A 44 -4.73 0.61 -6.90
N ASN A 45 -5.42 1.75 -7.02
CA ASN A 45 -6.71 2.00 -6.39
C ASN A 45 -7.82 1.91 -7.44
N SER A 46 -8.94 1.30 -7.09
CA SER A 46 -10.13 1.06 -7.91
C SER A 46 -10.02 -0.10 -8.92
N VAL A 47 -11.18 -0.59 -9.33
CA VAL A 47 -11.32 -1.59 -10.39
C VAL A 47 -10.83 -1.02 -11.72
N ALA A 48 -11.28 0.20 -12.07
CA ALA A 48 -10.94 0.84 -13.35
C ALA A 48 -9.45 1.08 -13.52
N ASP A 49 -8.75 1.55 -12.46
CA ASP A 49 -7.29 1.74 -12.51
C ASP A 49 -6.58 0.39 -12.64
N THR A 50 -7.02 -0.61 -11.87
CA THR A 50 -6.43 -1.96 -11.90
C THR A 50 -6.54 -2.58 -13.30
N GLU A 51 -7.71 -2.54 -13.92
CA GLU A 51 -7.93 -3.05 -15.28
C GLU A 51 -7.08 -2.31 -16.31
N ALA A 52 -7.09 -0.96 -16.28
CA ALA A 52 -6.33 -0.15 -17.22
C ALA A 52 -4.82 -0.38 -17.09
N ILE A 53 -4.30 -0.52 -15.88
CA ILE A 53 -2.89 -0.83 -15.61
C ILE A 53 -2.54 -2.22 -16.13
N LYS A 54 -3.34 -3.24 -15.86
CA LYS A 54 -3.10 -4.63 -16.33
C LYS A 54 -3.12 -4.75 -17.86
N GLN A 55 -3.83 -3.87 -18.56
CA GLN A 55 -3.79 -3.78 -20.01
C GLN A 55 -2.51 -3.17 -20.57
N GLN A 56 -1.79 -2.37 -19.77
CA GLN A 56 -0.59 -1.64 -20.21
C GLN A 56 0.72 -2.33 -19.80
N VAL A 57 0.75 -3.03 -18.68
CA VAL A 57 1.98 -3.63 -18.14
C VAL A 57 1.76 -5.09 -17.73
N ALA A 58 2.79 -5.90 -17.93
CA ALA A 58 2.82 -7.31 -17.50
C ALA A 58 3.37 -7.47 -16.06
N LEU A 59 3.27 -6.42 -15.24
CA LEU A 59 3.71 -6.45 -13.85
C LEU A 59 2.57 -6.92 -12.93
N PRO A 60 2.89 -7.62 -11.82
CA PRO A 60 1.89 -7.97 -10.83
C PRO A 60 1.31 -6.71 -10.16
N VAL A 61 0.01 -6.74 -9.89
CA VAL A 61 -0.73 -5.63 -9.30
C VAL A 61 -1.25 -5.98 -7.91
N ILE A 62 -0.98 -5.09 -6.95
CA ILE A 62 -1.64 -5.05 -5.64
C ILE A 62 -2.85 -4.11 -5.79
N GLY A 63 -4.05 -4.68 -5.84
CA GLY A 63 -5.28 -3.91 -5.94
C GLY A 63 -5.83 -3.51 -4.58
N LEU A 64 -6.48 -2.36 -4.52
CA LEU A 64 -7.26 -1.91 -3.37
C LEU A 64 -8.40 -1.00 -3.84
N ILE A 65 -9.39 -0.79 -2.98
CA ILE A 65 -10.40 0.26 -3.18
C ILE A 65 -10.40 1.16 -1.95
N LYS A 66 -10.17 2.45 -2.16
CA LYS A 66 -10.38 3.46 -1.13
C LYS A 66 -11.84 3.91 -1.19
N ARG A 67 -12.54 3.67 -0.11
CA ARG A 67 -13.94 4.07 0.05
C ARG A 67 -14.18 4.56 1.46
N ASP A 68 -14.63 5.80 1.57
CA ASP A 68 -15.03 6.37 2.85
C ASP A 68 -16.42 5.86 3.21
N ASP A 69 -16.62 5.50 4.47
CA ASP A 69 -17.91 5.13 5.05
C ASP A 69 -18.21 6.03 6.26
N PRO A 70 -19.37 6.71 6.28
CA PRO A 70 -19.76 7.51 7.44
C PRO A 70 -19.83 6.66 8.71
N GLY A 71 -18.96 6.91 9.66
CA GLY A 71 -18.87 6.17 10.92
C GLY A 71 -17.75 5.16 11.03
N SER A 72 -16.87 5.06 10.01
CA SER A 72 -15.65 4.27 10.05
C SER A 72 -14.44 5.07 9.56
N GLU A 73 -13.29 4.91 10.23
CA GLU A 73 -12.01 5.42 9.75
C GLU A 73 -11.26 4.41 8.87
N VAL A 74 -11.78 3.20 8.73
CA VAL A 74 -11.24 2.18 7.83
C VAL A 74 -11.71 2.49 6.41
N PHE A 75 -10.74 2.71 5.49
CA PHE A 75 -11.05 3.16 4.14
C PHE A 75 -10.34 2.36 3.04
N ILE A 76 -9.33 1.52 3.35
CA ILE A 76 -8.65 0.68 2.35
C ILE A 76 -9.34 -0.68 2.30
N THR A 77 -10.08 -0.94 1.23
CA THR A 77 -10.83 -2.18 1.00
C THR A 77 -11.57 -2.61 2.27
N PRO A 78 -12.51 -1.76 2.74
CA PRO A 78 -13.03 -1.86 4.11
C PRO A 78 -13.92 -3.09 4.36
N THR A 79 -14.56 -3.63 3.33
CA THR A 79 -15.53 -4.73 3.46
C THR A 79 -15.37 -5.78 2.37
N LEU A 80 -16.12 -6.89 2.50
CA LEU A 80 -16.16 -7.95 1.49
C LEU A 80 -16.65 -7.45 0.11
N ARG A 81 -17.47 -6.41 0.08
CA ARG A 81 -17.97 -5.80 -1.16
C ARG A 81 -16.82 -5.29 -2.03
N GLU A 82 -15.86 -4.56 -1.45
CA GLU A 82 -14.71 -4.03 -2.19
C GLU A 82 -13.80 -5.17 -2.70
N VAL A 83 -13.70 -6.26 -1.95
CA VAL A 83 -12.97 -7.46 -2.39
C VAL A 83 -13.67 -8.10 -3.58
N GLU A 84 -15.00 -8.27 -3.55
CA GLU A 84 -15.80 -8.79 -4.67
C GLU A 84 -15.62 -7.95 -5.94
N GLU A 85 -15.67 -6.61 -5.79
CA GLU A 85 -15.44 -5.68 -6.90
C GLU A 85 -14.02 -5.85 -7.50
N LEU A 86 -12.98 -5.96 -6.66
CA LEU A 86 -11.59 -6.09 -7.11
C LEU A 86 -11.27 -7.42 -7.76
N VAL A 87 -11.85 -8.52 -7.28
CA VAL A 87 -11.61 -9.86 -7.85
C VAL A 87 -11.98 -9.89 -9.33
N ALA A 88 -12.96 -9.11 -9.77
CA ALA A 88 -13.34 -9.00 -11.19
C ALA A 88 -12.20 -8.43 -12.06
N ALA A 89 -11.38 -7.51 -11.53
CA ALA A 89 -10.20 -6.97 -12.21
C ALA A 89 -8.96 -7.89 -12.10
N ALA A 90 -9.08 -9.01 -11.37
CA ALA A 90 -8.05 -10.04 -11.19
C ALA A 90 -6.66 -9.49 -10.82
N PRO A 91 -6.50 -8.65 -9.77
CA PRO A 91 -5.19 -8.31 -9.26
C PRO A 91 -4.49 -9.55 -8.69
N GLU A 92 -3.18 -9.57 -8.67
CA GLU A 92 -2.41 -10.70 -8.11
C GLU A 92 -2.43 -10.72 -6.57
N MET A 93 -2.80 -9.60 -5.94
CA MET A 93 -2.93 -9.45 -4.50
C MET A 93 -3.94 -8.35 -4.19
N ILE A 94 -4.67 -8.46 -3.08
CA ILE A 94 -5.55 -7.40 -2.57
C ILE A 94 -5.01 -6.89 -1.24
N ALA A 95 -4.89 -5.56 -1.10
CA ALA A 95 -4.53 -4.92 0.15
C ALA A 95 -5.78 -4.51 0.94
N LEU A 96 -5.77 -4.80 2.24
CA LEU A 96 -6.83 -4.50 3.19
C LEU A 96 -6.28 -3.64 4.34
N ASP A 97 -7.04 -2.67 4.81
CA ASP A 97 -6.79 -2.06 6.11
C ASP A 97 -6.88 -3.16 7.19
N ALA A 98 -5.79 -3.42 7.88
CA ALA A 98 -5.71 -4.45 8.92
C ALA A 98 -5.53 -3.85 10.32
N THR A 99 -5.91 -2.58 10.50
CA THR A 99 -5.89 -1.92 11.81
C THR A 99 -7.02 -2.41 12.71
N GLN A 100 -6.89 -2.12 14.01
CA GLN A 100 -7.91 -2.46 15.01
C GLN A 100 -9.11 -1.47 15.03
N ARG A 101 -9.14 -0.53 14.09
CA ARG A 101 -10.25 0.43 13.98
C ARG A 101 -11.57 -0.26 13.61
N PRO A 102 -12.70 0.23 14.12
CA PRO A 102 -14.02 -0.31 13.77
C PRO A 102 -14.29 -0.22 12.26
N ARG A 103 -14.69 -1.35 11.65
CA ARG A 103 -15.06 -1.42 10.24
C ARG A 103 -16.53 -1.03 10.02
N PRO A 104 -16.87 -0.62 8.80
CA PRO A 104 -18.27 -0.43 8.41
C PRO A 104 -19.12 -1.65 8.75
N GLY A 105 -20.33 -1.42 9.24
CA GLY A 105 -21.26 -2.49 9.58
C GLY A 105 -20.89 -3.34 10.80
N GLY A 106 -19.79 -3.02 11.51
CA GLY A 106 -19.36 -3.75 12.71
C GLY A 106 -18.70 -5.10 12.42
N GLU A 107 -18.37 -5.41 11.16
CA GLU A 107 -17.62 -6.61 10.80
C GLU A 107 -16.19 -6.54 11.38
N THR A 108 -15.72 -7.63 11.96
CA THR A 108 -14.33 -7.73 12.42
C THR A 108 -13.38 -8.08 11.29
N LEU A 109 -12.08 -7.74 11.43
CA LEU A 109 -11.07 -8.15 10.45
C LEU A 109 -11.02 -9.68 10.28
N ALA A 110 -11.17 -10.43 11.37
CA ALA A 110 -11.19 -11.90 11.34
C ALA A 110 -12.38 -12.45 10.52
N GLN A 111 -13.57 -11.85 10.65
CA GLN A 111 -14.75 -12.25 9.88
C GLN A 111 -14.55 -11.95 8.39
N LEU A 112 -14.03 -10.75 8.06
CA LEU A 112 -13.72 -10.37 6.68
C LEU A 112 -12.72 -11.34 6.05
N VAL A 113 -11.59 -11.63 6.71
CA VAL A 113 -10.58 -12.57 6.20
C VAL A 113 -11.15 -13.96 6.03
N ALA A 114 -11.91 -14.46 7.00
CA ALA A 114 -12.57 -15.76 6.90
C ALA A 114 -13.55 -15.82 5.71
N GLY A 115 -14.33 -14.76 5.48
CA GLY A 115 -15.23 -14.64 4.34
C GLY A 115 -14.48 -14.64 2.99
N ILE A 116 -13.34 -13.95 2.91
CA ILE A 116 -12.48 -13.94 1.72
C ILE A 116 -11.90 -15.31 1.46
N ARG A 117 -11.30 -15.94 2.47
CA ARG A 117 -10.68 -17.27 2.34
C ARG A 117 -11.68 -18.37 1.97
N ALA A 118 -12.91 -18.27 2.44
CA ALA A 118 -13.97 -19.22 2.07
C ALA A 118 -14.35 -19.14 0.58
N ARG A 119 -14.29 -17.94 -0.02
CA ARG A 119 -14.69 -17.69 -1.43
C ARG A 119 -13.51 -17.77 -2.39
N TRP A 120 -12.35 -17.26 -1.99
CA TRP A 120 -11.13 -17.14 -2.81
C TRP A 120 -9.90 -17.62 -2.02
N PRO A 121 -9.75 -18.93 -1.76
CA PRO A 121 -8.70 -19.46 -0.90
C PRO A 121 -7.28 -19.19 -1.42
N ALA A 122 -7.10 -18.99 -2.73
CA ALA A 122 -5.81 -18.73 -3.37
C ALA A 122 -5.49 -17.22 -3.55
N LEU A 123 -6.42 -16.32 -3.19
CA LEU A 123 -6.22 -14.88 -3.30
C LEU A 123 -5.16 -14.42 -2.29
N LEU A 124 -4.11 -13.75 -2.77
CA LEU A 124 -3.11 -13.20 -1.88
C LEU A 124 -3.64 -11.93 -1.19
N LEU A 125 -3.40 -11.83 0.11
CA LEU A 125 -3.85 -10.71 0.94
C LEU A 125 -2.65 -9.99 1.57
N MET A 126 -2.60 -8.68 1.40
CA MET A 126 -1.66 -7.77 2.07
C MET A 126 -2.38 -7.03 3.19
N ALA A 127 -1.85 -7.08 4.40
CA ALA A 127 -2.37 -6.35 5.53
C ALA A 127 -1.71 -4.98 5.63
N ASP A 128 -2.45 -3.89 5.42
CA ASP A 128 -1.99 -2.54 5.69
C ASP A 128 -2.11 -2.26 7.20
N ILE A 129 -0.96 -2.11 7.88
CA ILE A 129 -0.87 -1.97 9.33
C ILE A 129 -0.28 -0.62 9.74
N ALA A 130 -0.54 -0.23 10.99
CA ALA A 130 0.02 0.95 11.65
C ALA A 130 0.85 0.62 12.91
N SER A 131 0.83 -0.63 13.40
CA SER A 131 1.56 -1.07 14.59
C SER A 131 2.11 -2.48 14.48
N VAL A 132 3.00 -2.85 15.40
CA VAL A 132 3.56 -4.21 15.50
C VAL A 132 2.48 -5.21 15.89
N GLU A 133 1.59 -4.84 16.78
CA GLU A 133 0.49 -5.69 17.25
C GLU A 133 -0.44 -6.07 16.10
N GLU A 134 -0.75 -5.11 15.23
CA GLU A 134 -1.57 -5.34 14.04
C GLU A 134 -0.89 -6.29 13.05
N ALA A 135 0.44 -6.18 12.89
CA ALA A 135 1.20 -7.12 12.06
C ALA A 135 1.12 -8.56 12.58
N VAL A 136 1.26 -8.76 13.89
CA VAL A 136 1.15 -10.09 14.53
C VAL A 136 -0.27 -10.66 14.36
N ILE A 137 -1.30 -9.83 14.55
CA ILE A 137 -2.69 -10.24 14.34
C ILE A 137 -2.93 -10.61 12.86
N ALA A 138 -2.41 -9.83 11.92
CA ALA A 138 -2.54 -10.13 10.50
C ALA A 138 -1.91 -11.49 10.13
N GLU A 139 -0.72 -11.79 10.65
CA GLU A 139 -0.09 -13.10 10.46
C GLU A 139 -0.95 -14.23 11.02
N GLN A 140 -1.50 -14.07 12.24
CA GLN A 140 -2.39 -15.06 12.86
C GLN A 140 -3.70 -15.27 12.08
N LEU A 141 -4.20 -14.24 11.41
CA LEU A 141 -5.39 -14.31 10.57
C LEU A 141 -5.12 -14.92 9.18
N GLY A 142 -3.86 -15.19 8.83
CA GLY A 142 -3.49 -15.81 7.57
C GLY A 142 -3.37 -14.84 6.40
N PHE A 143 -2.92 -13.62 6.65
CA PHE A 143 -2.45 -12.73 5.57
C PHE A 143 -1.13 -13.27 5.00
N ASP A 144 -0.90 -13.00 3.71
CA ASP A 144 0.29 -13.47 2.98
C ASP A 144 1.49 -12.54 3.16
N CYS A 145 1.25 -11.28 3.48
CA CYS A 145 2.26 -10.28 3.83
C CYS A 145 1.65 -9.11 4.60
N VAL A 146 2.50 -8.30 5.22
CA VAL A 146 2.11 -7.04 5.87
C VAL A 146 2.79 -5.85 5.19
N GLY A 147 2.11 -4.69 5.19
CA GLY A 147 2.65 -3.42 4.73
C GLY A 147 2.54 -2.34 5.80
N THR A 148 3.60 -1.57 6.03
CA THR A 148 3.65 -0.48 7.02
C THR A 148 2.87 0.78 6.58
N THR A 149 1.92 0.61 5.68
CA THR A 149 1.20 1.65 4.91
C THR A 149 0.49 2.67 5.79
N LEU A 150 -0.11 2.23 6.89
CA LEU A 150 -0.97 3.06 7.74
C LEU A 150 -0.24 3.68 8.94
N TYR A 151 1.06 3.47 9.08
CA TYR A 151 1.84 4.14 10.10
C TYR A 151 1.91 5.66 9.84
N GLY A 152 1.48 6.42 10.83
CA GLY A 152 1.31 7.88 10.73
C GLY A 152 -0.10 8.32 10.30
N TYR A 153 -0.98 7.38 9.92
CA TYR A 153 -2.31 7.68 9.41
C TYR A 153 -3.45 7.26 10.35
N THR A 154 -3.15 6.69 11.52
CA THR A 154 -4.13 6.38 12.57
C THR A 154 -4.02 7.36 13.73
N ALA A 155 -5.05 7.48 14.55
CA ALA A 155 -5.04 8.38 15.72
C ALA A 155 -3.83 8.11 16.65
N GLN A 156 -3.45 6.84 16.80
CA GLN A 156 -2.35 6.41 17.68
C GLN A 156 -0.97 6.71 17.09
N THR A 157 -0.84 6.77 15.76
CA THR A 157 0.44 6.95 15.09
C THR A 157 0.56 8.29 14.35
N LYS A 158 -0.45 9.16 14.49
CA LYS A 158 -0.50 10.46 13.82
C LYS A 158 0.72 11.31 14.14
N GLY A 159 1.35 11.84 13.10
CA GLY A 159 2.56 12.67 13.20
C GLY A 159 3.86 11.89 13.13
N HIS A 160 3.81 10.56 13.16
CA HIS A 160 4.98 9.72 12.95
C HIS A 160 5.20 9.43 11.46
N THR A 161 6.43 9.11 11.10
CA THR A 161 6.82 8.72 9.75
C THR A 161 7.70 7.47 9.80
N LEU A 162 7.61 6.61 8.79
CA LEU A 162 8.33 5.34 8.76
C LEU A 162 9.87 5.50 8.89
N PRO A 163 10.52 6.53 8.29
CA PRO A 163 11.96 6.73 8.42
C PRO A 163 12.46 7.16 9.81
N GLU A 164 11.57 7.56 10.72
CA GLU A 164 11.96 7.99 12.06
C GLU A 164 12.78 6.95 12.80
N SER A 165 13.75 7.42 13.58
CA SER A 165 14.62 6.56 14.41
C SER A 165 15.23 5.40 13.61
N ASP A 166 15.68 5.68 12.38
CA ASP A 166 16.23 4.69 11.47
C ASP A 166 15.26 3.51 11.25
N PHE A 167 14.03 3.82 10.88
CA PHE A 167 12.99 2.84 10.59
C PHE A 167 12.65 1.92 11.78
N ALA A 168 12.51 2.48 12.97
CA ALA A 168 12.28 1.71 14.19
C ALA A 168 11.06 0.79 14.10
N LEU A 169 9.92 1.29 13.54
CA LEU A 169 8.73 0.45 13.34
C LEU A 169 9.02 -0.71 12.38
N LEU A 170 9.64 -0.44 11.23
CA LEU A 170 9.94 -1.49 10.25
C LEU A 170 10.79 -2.60 10.87
N LYS A 171 11.84 -2.23 11.64
CA LYS A 171 12.69 -3.20 12.35
C LYS A 171 11.90 -4.01 13.37
N ALA A 172 11.00 -3.38 14.11
CA ALA A 172 10.17 -4.06 15.09
C ALA A 172 9.17 -5.03 14.44
N VAL A 173 8.54 -4.64 13.33
CA VAL A 173 7.65 -5.52 12.56
C VAL A 173 8.42 -6.71 11.97
N LEU A 174 9.59 -6.46 11.37
CA LEU A 174 10.46 -7.53 10.83
C LEU A 174 10.90 -8.55 11.88
N ALA A 175 11.04 -8.12 13.13
CA ALA A 175 11.39 -9.01 14.24
C ALA A 175 10.19 -9.76 14.82
N ALA A 176 8.96 -9.28 14.59
CA ALA A 176 7.75 -9.80 15.23
C ALA A 176 6.99 -10.81 14.38
N VAL A 177 7.15 -10.80 13.04
CA VAL A 177 6.41 -11.68 12.13
C VAL A 177 7.35 -12.47 11.22
N ALA A 178 6.92 -13.65 10.78
CA ALA A 178 7.65 -14.50 9.83
C ALA A 178 7.21 -14.30 8.37
N ILE A 179 6.02 -13.73 8.14
CA ILE A 179 5.52 -13.43 6.81
C ILE A 179 6.24 -12.24 6.19
N PRO A 180 6.29 -12.11 4.85
CA PRO A 180 6.95 -10.99 4.17
C PRO A 180 6.47 -9.62 4.65
N VAL A 181 7.41 -8.70 4.91
CA VAL A 181 7.11 -7.31 5.29
C VAL A 181 7.45 -6.39 4.13
N ILE A 182 6.47 -5.63 3.67
CA ILE A 182 6.60 -4.64 2.60
C ILE A 182 6.69 -3.26 3.27
N ALA A 183 7.79 -2.54 3.02
CA ALA A 183 7.95 -1.19 3.54
C ALA A 183 7.17 -0.19 2.68
N GLU A 184 6.20 0.48 3.27
CA GLU A 184 5.40 1.53 2.64
C GLU A 184 5.11 2.63 3.66
N GLY A 185 5.09 3.88 3.22
CA GLY A 185 4.81 5.05 4.04
C GLY A 185 6.01 5.99 4.15
N ASN A 186 5.91 7.18 3.56
CA ASN A 186 6.94 8.23 3.61
C ASN A 186 8.35 7.79 3.14
N VAL A 187 8.44 6.73 2.33
CA VAL A 187 9.67 6.35 1.62
C VAL A 187 9.77 7.25 0.39
N ASP A 188 10.40 8.40 0.52
CA ASP A 188 10.33 9.50 -0.44
C ASP A 188 11.69 9.85 -1.09
N THR A 189 12.75 9.07 -0.79
CA THR A 189 14.04 9.14 -1.47
C THR A 189 14.57 7.75 -1.82
N PRO A 190 15.44 7.65 -2.86
CA PRO A 190 16.07 6.38 -3.24
C PRO A 190 16.88 5.74 -2.10
N GLU A 191 17.56 6.56 -1.29
CA GLU A 191 18.38 6.10 -0.16
C GLU A 191 17.50 5.44 0.92
N ARG A 192 16.31 6.01 1.21
CA ARG A 192 15.33 5.43 2.13
C ARG A 192 14.79 4.11 1.61
N ALA A 193 14.49 4.02 0.32
CA ALA A 193 14.06 2.78 -0.30
C ALA A 193 15.14 1.69 -0.19
N ALA A 194 16.39 2.01 -0.53
CA ALA A 194 17.52 1.10 -0.38
C ALA A 194 17.73 0.69 1.10
N ARG A 195 17.57 1.63 2.05
CA ARG A 195 17.68 1.35 3.48
C ARG A 195 16.62 0.36 3.96
N CYS A 196 15.36 0.49 3.52
CA CYS A 196 14.30 -0.47 3.85
C CYS A 196 14.70 -1.90 3.44
N LEU A 197 15.18 -2.09 2.21
CA LEU A 197 15.63 -3.40 1.73
C LEU A 197 16.85 -3.91 2.51
N ALA A 198 17.82 -3.04 2.82
CA ALA A 198 18.98 -3.40 3.63
C ALA A 198 18.63 -3.83 5.07
N LEU A 199 17.49 -3.35 5.60
CA LEU A 199 16.97 -3.76 6.90
C LEU A 199 16.23 -5.10 6.84
N GLY A 200 15.97 -5.65 5.65
CA GLY A 200 15.30 -6.94 5.48
C GLY A 200 13.85 -6.85 4.97
N ALA A 201 13.36 -5.66 4.57
CA ALA A 201 12.06 -5.58 3.94
C ALA A 201 12.00 -6.45 2.68
N HIS A 202 10.89 -7.16 2.51
CA HIS A 202 10.69 -8.04 1.36
C HIS A 202 10.61 -7.25 0.04
N ALA A 203 9.95 -6.12 0.05
CA ALA A 203 9.83 -5.17 -1.04
C ALA A 203 9.62 -3.76 -0.48
N VAL A 204 9.71 -2.74 -1.34
CA VAL A 204 9.42 -1.35 -0.99
C VAL A 204 8.35 -0.80 -1.91
N VAL A 205 7.35 -0.12 -1.35
CA VAL A 205 6.35 0.63 -2.11
C VAL A 205 6.66 2.12 -2.03
N VAL A 206 6.74 2.77 -3.19
CA VAL A 206 6.88 4.22 -3.31
C VAL A 206 5.71 4.79 -4.11
N GLY A 207 5.01 5.76 -3.53
CA GLY A 207 3.87 6.43 -4.15
C GLY A 207 4.16 7.88 -4.51
N GLY A 208 3.80 8.82 -3.66
CA GLY A 208 3.79 10.25 -3.95
C GLY A 208 5.11 10.85 -4.44
N ALA A 209 6.25 10.26 -4.07
CA ALA A 209 7.56 10.67 -4.55
C ALA A 209 7.83 10.34 -6.03
N ILE A 210 7.01 9.48 -6.63
CA ILE A 210 7.12 9.09 -8.06
C ILE A 210 5.88 9.55 -8.83
N THR A 211 4.68 9.31 -8.30
CA THR A 211 3.42 9.39 -9.05
C THR A 211 2.57 10.62 -8.73
N ARG A 212 3.03 11.53 -7.86
CA ARG A 212 2.34 12.78 -7.54
C ARG A 212 3.19 14.02 -7.87
N PRO A 213 3.25 14.44 -9.14
CA PRO A 213 4.02 15.61 -9.55
C PRO A 213 3.72 16.87 -8.73
N GLN A 214 2.46 17.06 -8.29
CA GLN A 214 2.08 18.20 -7.43
C GLN A 214 2.80 18.17 -6.07
N GLN A 215 3.04 17.01 -5.49
CA GLN A 215 3.79 16.89 -4.23
C GLN A 215 5.29 17.08 -4.48
N ILE A 216 5.81 16.51 -5.56
CA ILE A 216 7.22 16.65 -5.96
C ILE A 216 7.52 18.13 -6.24
N THR A 217 6.70 18.79 -7.06
CA THR A 217 6.86 20.21 -7.38
C THR A 217 6.85 21.09 -6.11
N ARG A 218 5.93 20.79 -5.17
CA ARG A 218 5.87 21.54 -3.90
C ARG A 218 7.18 21.45 -3.13
N ARG A 219 7.80 20.27 -3.03
CA ARG A 219 9.11 20.10 -2.36
C ARG A 219 10.18 21.03 -2.95
N PHE A 220 10.23 21.17 -4.29
CA PHE A 220 11.16 22.09 -4.95
C PHE A 220 10.82 23.56 -4.64
N THR A 221 9.55 23.95 -4.76
CA THR A 221 9.15 25.34 -4.53
C THR A 221 9.36 25.77 -3.07
N ASP A 222 9.11 24.87 -2.12
CA ASP A 222 9.32 25.16 -0.69
C ASP A 222 10.81 25.29 -0.37
N ALA A 223 11.67 24.45 -0.93
CA ALA A 223 13.12 24.56 -0.78
C ALA A 223 13.68 25.88 -1.38
N ILE A 224 13.14 26.32 -2.52
CA ILE A 224 13.55 27.60 -3.16
C ILE A 224 13.10 28.80 -2.30
N ARG A 225 11.91 28.74 -1.68
CA ARG A 225 11.38 29.81 -0.84
C ARG A 225 12.05 29.93 0.53
N SER A 226 12.59 28.82 1.02
CA SER A 226 13.29 28.74 2.30
C SER A 226 14.70 28.16 2.08
N PRO A 227 15.59 28.90 1.40
CA PRO A 227 16.95 28.42 1.19
C PRO A 227 17.61 28.19 2.56
N ALA A 228 18.23 27.03 2.73
CA ALA A 228 19.06 26.76 3.90
C ALA A 228 20.16 27.85 3.96
N VAL A 229 20.20 28.60 5.06
CA VAL A 229 21.25 29.61 5.35
C VAL A 229 22.55 28.87 5.64
#